data_c39b2ecdebcd057c2aed4179625e2929
#
_entry.id   c39b2ecdebcd057c2aed4179625e2929
#
_cell.length_a   1.000
_cell.length_b   1.000
_cell.length_c   1.000
_cell.angle_alpha   90.00
_cell.angle_beta   90.00
_cell.angle_gamma   90.00
#
_symmetry.space_group_name_H-M   'P 1'
#
loop_
_entity.id
_entity.type
_entity.pdbx_description
1 polymer ?
#
loop_
_entity_poly.entity_id
_entity_poly.type
_entity_poly.pdbx_seq_one_letter_code
_entity_poly.pdbx_strand_id
1 'polypeptide(L)'
;MTWLVGLLLMLGLWIAPAPAHAAADGAALFEAHCVGCHLNGGNIIRRGKTLKLKALERNGIQGPLEIAMIATEGRGQMSGYGEVLGEDGADAVAEWIWQQAQNDWHNGST
;
A
#
# COMPACT_ATOMS: atom_id res chain seq x y z
N MET A 1 10.16 -59.49 -11.86
CA MET A 1 11.00 -58.33 -12.17
C MET A 1 10.19 -57.08 -12.15
N THR A 2 9.50 -56.86 -11.07
CA THR A 2 8.58 -55.75 -10.92
C THR A 2 9.11 -54.65 -9.98
N TRP A 3 10.35 -54.68 -9.74
CA TRP A 3 11.02 -53.81 -8.78
C TRP A 3 11.41 -52.45 -9.33
N LEU A 4 11.56 -52.37 -10.63
CA LEU A 4 12.02 -51.19 -11.30
C LEU A 4 10.92 -50.13 -11.57
N VAL A 5 9.68 -50.55 -11.41
CA VAL A 5 8.55 -49.63 -11.64
C VAL A 5 8.22 -48.78 -10.42
N GLY A 6 8.70 -49.23 -9.22
CA GLY A 6 8.45 -48.49 -7.99
C GLY A 6 9.37 -47.29 -7.75
N LEU A 7 10.53 -47.26 -8.45
CA LEU A 7 11.52 -46.22 -8.21
C LEU A 7 11.28 -44.94 -9.02
N LEU A 8 10.48 -45.06 -10.08
CA LEU A 8 10.20 -43.93 -10.97
C LEU A 8 9.05 -43.05 -10.49
N LEU A 9 8.31 -43.51 -9.49
CA LEU A 9 7.20 -42.74 -8.93
C LEU A 9 7.58 -41.85 -7.76
N MET A 10 8.85 -41.85 -7.35
CA MET A 10 9.35 -41.02 -6.25
C MET A 10 10.09 -39.78 -6.68
N LEU A 11 10.11 -39.50 -7.96
CA LEU A 11 10.46 -38.15 -8.41
C LEU A 11 9.21 -37.28 -8.23
N GLY A 12 8.81 -37.16 -6.97
CA GLY A 12 7.81 -36.21 -6.58
C GLY A 12 8.23 -34.84 -7.08
N LEU A 13 7.37 -34.25 -7.84
CA LEU A 13 7.48 -32.91 -8.32
C LEU A 13 7.61 -31.96 -7.12
N TRP A 14 8.84 -31.66 -6.75
CA TRP A 14 9.11 -30.62 -5.78
C TRP A 14 8.84 -29.29 -6.46
N ILE A 15 7.57 -28.90 -6.49
CA ILE A 15 7.25 -27.54 -6.82
C ILE A 15 7.58 -26.72 -5.57
N ALA A 16 8.78 -26.17 -5.54
CA ALA A 16 9.08 -25.14 -4.57
C ALA A 16 8.06 -24.02 -4.80
N PRO A 17 7.32 -23.58 -3.77
CA PRO A 17 6.48 -22.41 -3.92
C PRO A 17 7.38 -21.28 -4.38
N ALA A 18 7.00 -20.60 -5.46
CA ALA A 18 7.66 -19.38 -5.87
C ALA A 18 7.71 -18.46 -4.63
N PRO A 19 8.86 -17.82 -4.36
CA PRO A 19 8.88 -16.84 -3.27
C PRO A 19 7.76 -15.85 -3.53
N ALA A 20 6.75 -15.88 -2.68
CA ALA A 20 5.74 -14.87 -2.69
C ALA A 20 6.48 -13.55 -2.46
N HIS A 21 6.48 -12.67 -3.44
CA HIS A 21 6.83 -11.29 -3.18
C HIS A 21 5.93 -10.86 -2.03
N ALA A 22 6.52 -10.59 -0.87
CA ALA A 22 5.78 -10.00 0.21
C ALA A 22 5.09 -8.77 -0.37
N ALA A 23 3.77 -8.77 -0.39
CA ALA A 23 3.02 -7.58 -0.78
C ALA A 23 3.53 -6.43 0.07
N ALA A 24 3.81 -5.30 -0.56
CA ALA A 24 4.23 -4.11 0.17
C ALA A 24 3.18 -3.81 1.24
N ASP A 25 3.62 -3.56 2.46
CA ASP A 25 2.75 -3.28 3.58
C ASP A 25 2.39 -1.79 3.59
N GLY A 26 1.19 -1.45 3.13
CA GLY A 26 0.73 -0.07 3.06
C GLY A 26 0.68 0.62 4.43
N ALA A 27 0.28 -0.08 5.46
CA ALA A 27 0.26 0.46 6.83
C ALA A 27 1.66 0.81 7.32
N ALA A 28 2.63 -0.08 7.12
CA ALA A 28 4.02 0.15 7.52
C ALA A 28 4.65 1.30 6.73
N LEU A 29 4.37 1.39 5.44
CA LEU A 29 4.86 2.48 4.60
C LEU A 29 4.28 3.82 5.02
N PHE A 30 2.99 3.85 5.35
CA PHE A 30 2.33 5.05 5.87
C PHE A 30 2.98 5.52 7.17
N GLU A 31 3.19 4.61 8.10
CA GLU A 31 3.85 4.90 9.38
C GLU A 31 5.27 5.45 9.17
N ALA A 32 6.01 4.89 8.24
CA ALA A 32 7.39 5.29 7.98
C ALA A 32 7.51 6.65 7.30
N HIS A 33 6.58 7.00 6.40
CA HIS A 33 6.78 8.13 5.49
C HIS A 33 5.69 9.18 5.49
N CYS A 34 4.51 8.89 5.99
CA CYS A 34 3.33 9.73 5.79
C CYS A 34 2.75 10.27 7.10
N VAL A 35 2.84 9.50 8.17
CA VAL A 35 2.16 9.80 9.44
C VAL A 35 2.60 11.13 10.04
N GLY A 36 3.83 11.55 9.81
CA GLY A 36 4.35 12.80 10.37
C GLY A 36 3.50 14.01 10.02
N CYS A 37 2.96 14.05 8.80
CA CYS A 37 2.07 15.10 8.34
C CYS A 37 0.60 14.69 8.36
N HIS A 38 0.32 13.40 8.26
CA HIS A 38 -1.04 12.86 8.11
C HIS A 38 -1.49 12.00 9.29
N LEU A 39 -1.11 12.39 10.49
CA LEU A 39 -1.53 11.66 11.71
C LEU A 39 -3.05 11.52 11.75
N ASN A 40 -3.52 10.28 11.94
CA ASN A 40 -4.95 9.93 11.96
C ASN A 40 -5.72 10.42 10.71
N GLY A 41 -5.05 10.47 9.56
CA GLY A 41 -5.64 10.94 8.32
C GLY A 41 -5.77 12.46 8.22
N GLY A 42 -5.15 13.19 9.12
CA GLY A 42 -5.17 14.66 9.10
C GLY A 42 -4.15 15.26 8.12
N ASN A 43 -3.91 16.53 8.28
CA ASN A 43 -2.85 17.25 7.58
C ASN A 43 -2.43 18.43 8.46
N ILE A 44 -1.21 18.40 8.96
CA ILE A 44 -0.71 19.42 9.89
C ILE A 44 -0.40 20.76 9.22
N ILE A 45 -0.28 20.77 7.90
CA ILE A 45 0.09 21.99 7.14
C ILE A 45 -1.15 22.62 6.48
N ARG A 46 -1.98 21.81 5.84
CA ARG A 46 -3.15 22.29 5.08
C ARG A 46 -4.42 21.60 5.56
N ARG A 47 -5.22 22.30 6.34
CA ARG A 47 -6.44 21.74 6.95
C ARG A 47 -7.47 21.22 5.93
N GLY A 48 -7.52 21.84 4.74
CA GLY A 48 -8.44 21.41 3.67
C GLY A 48 -7.95 20.21 2.89
N LYS A 49 -6.73 19.73 3.15
CA LYS A 49 -6.07 18.66 2.39
C LYS A 49 -5.83 17.43 3.25
N THR A 50 -6.76 17.12 4.14
CA THR A 50 -6.68 15.89 4.95
C THR A 50 -6.98 14.67 4.09
N LEU A 51 -6.72 13.49 4.66
CA LEU A 51 -7.01 12.21 4.03
C LEU A 51 -8.39 11.66 4.43
N LYS A 52 -9.22 12.49 5.03
CA LYS A 52 -10.62 12.11 5.32
C LYS A 52 -11.40 12.02 4.02
N LEU A 53 -12.35 11.11 3.94
CA LEU A 53 -13.08 10.84 2.71
C LEU A 53 -13.69 12.09 2.09
N LYS A 54 -14.37 12.92 2.88
CA LYS A 54 -14.97 14.16 2.37
C LYS A 54 -13.95 15.13 1.79
N ALA A 55 -12.77 15.23 2.40
CA ALA A 55 -11.71 16.09 1.89
C ALA A 55 -11.13 15.52 0.59
N LEU A 56 -10.93 14.22 0.52
CA LEU A 56 -10.50 13.57 -0.72
C LEU A 56 -11.47 13.85 -1.86
N GLU A 57 -12.75 13.65 -1.62
CA GLU A 57 -13.81 13.93 -2.60
C GLU A 57 -13.81 15.39 -3.05
N ARG A 58 -13.75 16.35 -2.12
CA ARG A 58 -13.69 17.76 -2.45
C ARG A 58 -12.47 18.12 -3.30
N ASN A 59 -11.38 17.41 -3.11
CA ASN A 59 -10.13 17.64 -3.83
C ASN A 59 -10.01 16.81 -5.11
N GLY A 60 -11.10 16.16 -5.55
CA GLY A 60 -11.16 15.42 -6.80
C GLY A 60 -10.50 14.05 -6.76
N ILE A 61 -10.24 13.53 -5.56
CA ILE A 61 -9.63 12.22 -5.38
C ILE A 61 -10.73 11.18 -5.21
N GLN A 62 -10.88 10.31 -6.19
CA GLN A 62 -11.99 9.38 -6.29
C GLN A 62 -11.60 7.93 -5.97
N GLY A 63 -10.34 7.66 -5.73
CA GLY A 63 -9.87 6.32 -5.44
C GLY A 63 -8.38 6.26 -5.18
N PRO A 64 -7.85 5.06 -4.96
CA PRO A 64 -6.44 4.88 -4.64
C PRO A 64 -5.47 5.27 -5.76
N LEU A 65 -5.90 5.23 -7.02
CA LEU A 65 -5.03 5.57 -8.14
C LEU A 65 -4.51 7.01 -8.03
N GLU A 66 -5.40 7.95 -7.77
CA GLU A 66 -5.02 9.35 -7.62
C GLU A 66 -4.16 9.56 -6.38
N ILE A 67 -4.41 8.82 -5.30
CA ILE A 67 -3.58 8.87 -4.10
C ILE A 67 -2.17 8.39 -4.42
N ALA A 68 -2.03 7.27 -5.16
CA ALA A 68 -0.73 6.75 -5.57
C ALA A 68 0.05 7.75 -6.42
N MET A 69 -0.61 8.44 -7.32
CA MET A 69 0.01 9.48 -8.16
C MET A 69 0.53 10.64 -7.28
N ILE A 70 -0.27 11.09 -6.33
CA ILE A 70 0.14 12.17 -5.42
C ILE A 70 1.29 11.72 -4.53
N ALA A 71 1.22 10.51 -4.00
CA ALA A 71 2.30 9.96 -3.17
C ALA A 71 3.61 9.85 -3.96
N THR A 72 3.54 9.50 -5.23
CA THR A 72 4.70 9.35 -6.09
C THR A 72 5.29 10.71 -6.49
N GLU A 73 4.46 11.62 -6.97
CA GLU A 73 4.90 12.88 -7.58
C GLU A 73 4.93 14.05 -6.62
N GLY A 74 4.16 13.99 -5.54
CA GLY A 74 3.93 15.12 -4.65
C GLY A 74 2.87 16.06 -5.20
N ARG A 75 2.43 16.98 -4.37
CA ARG A 75 1.48 18.04 -4.78
C ARG A 75 1.62 19.23 -3.85
N GLY A 76 1.84 20.41 -4.40
CA GLY A 76 2.00 21.62 -3.59
C GLY A 76 3.18 21.49 -2.63
N GLN A 77 2.91 21.67 -1.35
CA GLN A 77 3.94 21.56 -0.30
C GLN A 77 4.29 20.11 0.04
N MET A 78 3.52 19.15 -0.43
CA MET A 78 3.82 17.74 -0.22
C MET A 78 4.86 17.26 -1.21
N SER A 79 5.96 16.74 -0.70
CA SER A 79 7.01 16.15 -1.53
C SER A 79 6.55 14.83 -2.15
N GLY A 80 7.16 14.44 -3.26
CA GLY A 80 6.96 13.12 -3.85
C GLY A 80 7.84 12.08 -3.17
N TYR A 81 7.33 10.88 -3.06
CA TYR A 81 7.99 9.74 -2.42
C TYR A 81 8.21 8.56 -3.38
N GLY A 82 8.14 8.82 -4.69
CA GLY A 82 8.21 7.77 -5.70
C GLY A 82 9.47 6.90 -5.60
N GLU A 83 10.62 7.51 -5.34
CA GLU A 83 11.87 6.75 -5.23
C GLU A 83 11.90 5.84 -4.00
N VAL A 84 11.41 6.35 -2.88
CA VAL A 84 11.39 5.61 -1.61
C VAL A 84 10.36 4.51 -1.63
N LEU A 85 9.17 4.79 -2.14
CA LEU A 85 8.06 3.84 -2.14
C LEU A 85 8.20 2.78 -3.25
N GLY A 86 8.71 3.19 -4.41
CA GLY A 86 8.58 2.39 -5.60
C GLY A 86 7.13 2.30 -6.07
N GLU A 87 6.90 1.69 -7.23
CA GLU A 87 5.56 1.57 -7.81
C GLU A 87 4.64 0.71 -6.92
N ASP A 88 5.12 -0.45 -6.49
CA ASP A 88 4.33 -1.35 -5.63
C ASP A 88 4.05 -0.72 -4.28
N GLY A 89 5.01 0.00 -3.71
CA GLY A 89 4.83 0.70 -2.44
C GLY A 89 3.82 1.83 -2.53
N ALA A 90 3.87 2.61 -3.60
CA ALA A 90 2.91 3.69 -3.82
C ALA A 90 1.48 3.15 -3.94
N ASP A 91 1.29 2.08 -4.68
CA ASP A 91 -0.01 1.43 -4.81
C ASP A 91 -0.49 0.86 -3.47
N ALA A 92 0.39 0.21 -2.73
CA ALA A 92 0.03 -0.38 -1.43
C ALA A 92 -0.38 0.68 -0.41
N VAL A 93 0.38 1.76 -0.29
CA VAL A 93 0.05 2.82 0.67
C VAL A 93 -1.23 3.56 0.25
N ALA A 94 -1.42 3.77 -1.05
CA ALA A 94 -2.63 4.41 -1.56
C ALA A 94 -3.89 3.58 -1.27
N GLU A 95 -3.82 2.28 -1.49
CA GLU A 95 -4.92 1.37 -1.18
C GLU A 95 -5.24 1.38 0.31
N TRP A 96 -4.21 1.32 1.15
CA TRP A 96 -4.38 1.38 2.59
C TRP A 96 -5.03 2.70 3.04
N ILE A 97 -4.56 3.84 2.52
CA ILE A 97 -5.14 5.16 2.82
C ILE A 97 -6.61 5.20 2.41
N TRP A 98 -6.93 4.70 1.22
CA TRP A 98 -8.30 4.70 0.73
C TRP A 98 -9.22 3.88 1.63
N GLN A 99 -8.76 2.70 2.07
CA GLN A 99 -9.50 1.87 3.02
C GLN A 99 -9.72 2.59 4.36
N GLN A 100 -8.68 3.27 4.88
CA GLN A 100 -8.80 4.03 6.11
C GLN A 100 -9.80 5.19 5.97
N ALA A 101 -9.75 5.90 4.85
CA ALA A 101 -10.69 6.98 4.58
C ALA A 101 -12.15 6.49 4.56
N GLN A 102 -12.39 5.34 3.95
CA GLN A 102 -13.72 4.72 3.91
C GLN A 102 -14.20 4.28 5.30
N ASN A 103 -13.29 3.99 6.21
CA ASN A 103 -13.58 3.57 7.59
C ASN A 103 -13.42 4.69 8.61
N ASP A 104 -13.41 5.94 8.16
CA ASP A 104 -13.25 7.14 8.99
C ASP A 104 -12.00 7.10 9.88
N TRP A 105 -10.96 6.40 9.43
CA TRP A 105 -9.70 6.27 10.16
C TRP A 105 -9.85 5.62 11.55
N HIS A 106 -10.90 4.84 11.78
CA HIS A 106 -11.14 4.15 13.07
C HIS A 106 -10.08 3.12 13.39
N ASN A 107 -9.53 2.45 12.36
CA ASN A 107 -8.48 1.46 12.53
C ASN A 107 -7.11 2.06 12.23
N GLY A 108 -7.07 3.33 12.01
CA GLY A 108 -5.87 4.03 11.63
C GLY A 108 -5.03 4.31 12.83
N SER A 109 -4.68 3.35 13.52
CA SER A 109 -3.60 3.41 14.46
C SER A 109 -3.29 4.75 15.09
N THR A 110 -3.12 4.65 16.08
CA THR A 110 -2.32 5.43 16.99
C THR A 110 -1.02 5.91 16.37
#